data_b26fa0b5264516d3a208e3af22069ab1
#
_entry.id   b26fa0b5264516d3a208e3af22069ab1
#
_cell.length_a   1.000
_cell.length_b   1.000
_cell.length_c   1.000
_cell.angle_alpha   90.00
_cell.angle_beta   90.00
_cell.angle_gamma   90.00
#
_symmetry.space_group_name_H-M   'P 1'
#
loop_
_entity.id
_entity.type
_entity.pdbx_description
1 polymer ?
#
loop_
_entity_poly.entity_id
_entity_poly.type
_entity_poly.pdbx_seq_one_letter_code
_entity_poly.pdbx_strand_id
1 'polypeptide(L)'
;YWRIVPNLRSQIGGPDGFFFGDLRVGLKSELIFARNITLLSSASVGVVDNYDELKLASDSVLPHVRTEIVNYLKESKKFSIERMQLSAFYNPLPNLYAKTSAGYLESMFGGIGGEMLYKPFYKNWSLGAEIWRVKQREYNMRLGFQDYQTTTGFINFNYLCLLYTSDAADDVRCV
;
A
#
# COMPACT_ATOMS: atom_id res chain seq x y z
N TYR A 1 -4.65 2.97 18.27
CA TYR A 1 -5.10 1.59 17.95
C TYR A 1 -3.90 0.75 17.50
N TRP A 2 -3.79 -0.47 18.03
CA TRP A 2 -2.79 -1.43 17.60
C TRP A 2 -3.36 -2.86 17.65
N ARG A 3 -2.81 -3.75 16.84
CA ARG A 3 -3.19 -5.17 16.83
C ARG A 3 -2.05 -6.04 16.37
N ILE A 4 -1.97 -7.24 16.93
CA ILE A 4 -1.11 -8.32 16.44
C ILE A 4 -1.94 -9.17 15.48
N VAL A 5 -1.38 -9.48 14.32
CA VAL A 5 -2.04 -10.25 13.28
C VAL A 5 -1.10 -11.32 12.73
N PRO A 6 -1.57 -12.55 12.51
CA PRO A 6 -0.85 -13.49 11.67
C PRO A 6 -0.89 -12.97 10.23
N ASN A 7 0.21 -13.11 9.52
CA ASN A 7 0.34 -12.69 8.13
C ASN A 7 1.01 -13.82 7.33
N LEU A 8 0.40 -14.20 6.22
CA LEU A 8 0.95 -15.16 5.29
C LEU A 8 1.33 -14.42 4.01
N ARG A 9 2.61 -14.38 3.68
CA ARG A 9 3.07 -13.98 2.35
C ARG A 9 3.26 -15.23 1.52
N SER A 10 2.65 -15.29 0.36
CA SER A 10 2.77 -16.44 -0.53
C SER A 10 3.00 -16.03 -1.97
N GLN A 11 3.75 -16.83 -2.67
CA GLN A 11 3.93 -16.80 -4.11
C GLN A 11 3.54 -18.15 -4.68
N ILE A 12 2.65 -18.14 -5.67
CA ILE A 12 2.14 -19.34 -6.30
C ILE A 12 2.55 -19.33 -7.77
N GLY A 13 3.09 -20.46 -8.21
CA GLY A 13 3.58 -20.64 -9.57
C GLY A 13 4.97 -20.02 -9.77
N GLY A 14 5.72 -20.65 -10.64
CA GLY A 14 7.07 -20.23 -11.02
C GLY A 14 7.90 -21.45 -11.45
N PRO A 15 9.02 -21.23 -12.15
CA PRO A 15 9.87 -22.31 -12.61
C PRO A 15 10.56 -23.06 -11.47
N ASP A 16 10.71 -22.43 -10.30
CA ASP A 16 11.40 -23.01 -9.14
C ASP A 16 10.49 -23.90 -8.28
N GLY A 17 9.16 -23.75 -8.40
CA GLY A 17 8.21 -24.54 -7.61
C GLY A 17 6.79 -23.97 -7.64
N PHE A 18 5.85 -24.77 -7.13
CA PHE A 18 4.43 -24.39 -7.15
C PHE A 18 4.05 -23.41 -6.04
N PHE A 19 4.61 -23.59 -4.83
CA PHE A 19 4.22 -22.80 -3.66
C PHE A 19 5.42 -22.38 -2.82
N PHE A 20 5.53 -21.10 -2.60
CA PHE A 20 6.47 -20.50 -1.66
C PHE A 20 5.70 -19.65 -0.66
N GLY A 21 6.03 -19.76 0.62
CA GLY A 21 5.31 -19.07 1.67
C GLY A 21 6.16 -18.70 2.87
N ASP A 22 5.73 -17.68 3.58
CA ASP A 22 6.33 -17.17 4.81
C ASP A 22 5.21 -16.84 5.80
N LEU A 23 5.17 -17.58 6.90
CA LEU A 23 4.27 -17.30 8.02
C LEU A 23 4.95 -16.30 8.94
N ARG A 24 4.26 -15.21 9.23
CA ARG A 24 4.77 -14.08 10.00
C ARG A 24 3.82 -13.68 11.11
N VAL A 25 4.38 -13.06 12.14
CA VAL A 25 3.60 -12.34 13.15
C VAL A 25 3.81 -10.86 12.92
N GLY A 26 2.74 -10.14 12.62
CA GLY A 26 2.74 -8.71 12.32
C GLY A 26 2.15 -7.87 13.46
N LEU A 27 2.75 -6.72 13.70
CA LEU A 27 2.21 -5.65 14.52
C LEU A 27 1.76 -4.52 13.60
N LYS A 28 0.46 -4.23 13.62
CA LYS A 28 -0.11 -3.08 12.90
C LYS A 28 -0.57 -2.05 13.91
N SER A 29 -0.22 -0.80 13.68
CA SER A 29 -0.68 0.30 14.53
C SER A 29 -1.11 1.52 13.74
N GLU A 30 -2.09 2.22 14.28
CA GLU A 30 -2.56 3.50 13.83
C GLU A 30 -2.54 4.46 15.01
N LEU A 31 -1.72 5.50 14.92
CA LEU A 31 -1.57 6.52 15.93
C LEU A 31 -2.06 7.85 15.37
N ILE A 32 -3.08 8.41 15.99
CA ILE A 32 -3.66 9.70 15.65
C ILE A 32 -3.05 10.75 16.58
N PHE A 33 -2.14 11.58 16.06
CA PHE A 33 -1.48 12.64 16.85
C PHE A 33 -2.33 13.90 16.96
N ALA A 34 -3.13 14.16 15.92
CA ALA A 34 -4.05 15.29 15.85
C ALA A 34 -5.25 14.90 14.99
N ARG A 35 -6.28 15.75 14.95
CA ARG A 35 -7.50 15.48 14.15
C ARG A 35 -7.20 15.17 12.68
N ASN A 36 -6.09 15.68 12.19
CA ASN A 36 -5.69 15.61 10.79
C ASN A 36 -4.33 14.95 10.55
N ILE A 37 -3.68 14.40 11.57
CA ILE A 37 -2.35 13.78 11.44
C ILE A 37 -2.39 12.36 11.99
N THR A 38 -2.07 11.40 11.14
CA THR A 38 -2.11 9.97 11.46
C THR A 38 -0.81 9.30 11.03
N LEU A 39 -0.25 8.48 11.90
CA LEU A 39 0.84 7.56 11.59
C LEU A 39 0.30 6.14 11.48
N LEU A 40 0.44 5.57 10.30
CA LEU A 40 0.19 4.14 10.06
C LEU A 40 1.51 3.40 10.11
N SER A 41 1.60 2.36 10.93
CA SER A 41 2.77 1.49 10.93
C SER A 41 2.41 0.02 10.88
N SER A 42 3.24 -0.75 10.19
CA SER A 42 3.15 -2.20 10.10
C SER A 42 4.55 -2.77 10.04
N ALA A 43 4.86 -3.63 10.99
CA ALA A 43 6.11 -4.38 11.04
C ALA A 43 5.81 -5.86 11.30
N SER A 44 6.66 -6.75 10.82
CA SER A 44 6.45 -8.19 11.01
C SER A 44 7.76 -8.94 11.22
N VAL A 45 7.64 -10.08 11.90
CA VAL A 45 8.72 -11.04 12.16
C VAL A 45 8.34 -12.37 11.51
N GLY A 46 9.24 -12.93 10.69
CA GLY A 46 9.07 -14.24 10.08
C GLY A 46 9.23 -15.35 11.13
N VAL A 47 8.38 -16.36 11.05
CA VAL A 47 8.40 -17.54 11.91
C VAL A 47 8.91 -18.75 11.14
N VAL A 48 8.37 -19.01 9.96
CA VAL A 48 8.72 -20.12 9.08
C VAL A 48 8.62 -19.67 7.64
N ASP A 49 9.60 -19.98 6.83
CA ASP A 49 9.61 -19.70 5.38
C ASP A 49 10.27 -20.81 4.59
N ASN A 50 10.00 -20.88 3.28
CA ASN A 50 10.68 -21.73 2.31
C ASN A 50 11.25 -20.93 1.11
N TYR A 51 11.53 -19.65 1.28
CA TYR A 51 12.04 -18.79 0.21
C TYR A 51 13.49 -19.08 -0.20
N ASP A 52 14.21 -19.91 0.53
CA ASP A 52 15.57 -20.33 0.13
C ASP A 52 15.57 -21.15 -1.16
N GLU A 53 14.45 -21.80 -1.47
CA GLU A 53 14.27 -22.60 -2.68
C GLU A 53 14.02 -21.73 -3.94
N LEU A 54 13.64 -20.44 -3.79
CA LEU A 54 13.51 -19.51 -4.90
C LEU A 54 14.89 -19.21 -5.52
N LYS A 55 15.09 -19.53 -6.77
CA LYS A 55 16.37 -19.35 -7.47
C LYS A 55 16.30 -18.32 -8.59
N LEU A 56 15.10 -18.10 -9.16
CA LEU A 56 14.92 -17.26 -10.31
C LEU A 56 15.25 -15.80 -9.96
N ALA A 57 16.36 -15.31 -10.52
CA ALA A 57 16.70 -13.89 -10.50
C ALA A 57 15.97 -13.17 -11.64
N SER A 58 15.73 -11.86 -11.46
CA SER A 58 15.23 -11.02 -12.56
C SER A 58 16.26 -10.95 -13.68
N ASP A 59 15.85 -11.20 -14.90
CA ASP A 59 16.64 -11.04 -16.13
C ASP A 59 16.38 -9.67 -16.80
N SER A 60 15.64 -8.80 -16.15
CA SER A 60 15.26 -7.51 -16.68
C SER A 60 16.43 -6.53 -16.73
N VAL A 61 16.64 -5.92 -17.91
CA VAL A 61 17.67 -4.88 -18.14
C VAL A 61 17.21 -3.51 -17.63
N LEU A 62 15.91 -3.29 -17.52
CA LEU A 62 15.34 -2.05 -17.00
C LEU A 62 15.18 -2.11 -15.47
N PRO A 63 15.24 -0.97 -14.77
CA PRO A 63 14.99 -0.95 -13.33
C PRO A 63 13.54 -1.34 -13.04
N HIS A 64 13.33 -2.60 -12.71
CA HIS A 64 12.04 -3.18 -12.40
C HIS A 64 12.01 -3.66 -10.94
N VAL A 65 11.74 -2.77 -10.03
CA VAL A 65 11.72 -3.05 -8.59
C VAL A 65 10.83 -4.25 -8.23
N ARG A 66 9.71 -4.41 -8.93
CA ARG A 66 8.78 -5.52 -8.66
C ARG A 66 9.28 -6.88 -9.16
N THR A 67 10.14 -6.93 -10.14
CA THR A 67 10.78 -8.18 -10.59
C THR A 67 11.87 -8.64 -9.63
N GLU A 68 12.37 -7.76 -8.78
CA GLU A 68 13.32 -8.06 -7.71
C GLU A 68 12.65 -8.59 -6.42
N ILE A 69 11.38 -8.99 -6.50
CA ILE A 69 10.61 -9.48 -5.36
C ILE A 69 11.29 -10.62 -4.62
N VAL A 70 12.03 -11.48 -5.33
CA VAL A 70 12.76 -12.59 -4.73
C VAL A 70 13.79 -12.10 -3.72
N ASN A 71 14.52 -11.02 -4.02
CA ASN A 71 15.50 -10.43 -3.12
C ASN A 71 14.79 -9.88 -1.86
N TYR A 72 13.66 -9.19 -2.04
CA TYR A 72 12.86 -8.70 -0.91
C TYR A 72 12.35 -9.83 -0.03
N LEU A 73 11.88 -10.93 -0.61
CA LEU A 73 11.40 -12.08 0.14
C LEU A 73 12.52 -12.76 0.94
N LYS A 74 13.69 -12.93 0.34
CA LYS A 74 14.85 -13.59 0.99
C LYS A 74 15.47 -12.74 2.10
N GLU A 75 15.71 -11.46 1.86
CA GLU A 75 16.43 -10.61 2.81
C GLU A 75 15.54 -10.11 3.96
N SER A 76 14.22 -10.02 3.76
CA SER A 76 13.29 -9.59 4.79
C SER A 76 12.74 -10.69 5.71
N LYS A 77 13.30 -11.90 5.66
CA LYS A 77 12.82 -13.08 6.39
C LYS A 77 12.62 -12.84 7.89
N LYS A 78 13.62 -12.33 8.58
CA LYS A 78 13.60 -12.22 10.05
C LYS A 78 12.69 -11.07 10.51
N PHE A 79 12.99 -9.86 10.12
CA PHE A 79 12.26 -8.67 10.52
C PHE A 79 12.11 -7.71 9.34
N SER A 80 10.91 -7.18 9.16
CA SER A 80 10.64 -6.17 8.14
C SER A 80 9.66 -5.13 8.63
N ILE A 81 9.87 -3.89 8.20
CA ILE A 81 8.91 -2.79 8.31
C ILE A 81 8.13 -2.75 6.99
N GLU A 82 6.89 -3.19 7.00
CA GLU A 82 6.08 -3.25 5.79
C GLU A 82 5.60 -1.86 5.38
N ARG A 83 5.21 -1.05 6.38
CA ARG A 83 4.73 0.32 6.20
C ARG A 83 5.08 1.16 7.41
N MET A 84 5.45 2.41 7.20
CA MET A 84 5.54 3.45 8.23
C MET A 84 5.30 4.78 7.55
N GLN A 85 4.05 5.23 7.56
CA GLN A 85 3.57 6.36 6.78
C GLN A 85 2.90 7.38 7.69
N LEU A 86 3.44 8.59 7.69
CA LEU A 86 2.80 9.74 8.28
C LEU A 86 1.92 10.41 7.23
N SER A 87 0.68 10.68 7.58
CA SER A 87 -0.30 11.34 6.70
C SER A 87 -0.93 12.54 7.38
N ALA A 88 -1.08 13.63 6.64
CA ALA A 88 -1.79 14.80 7.07
C ALA A 88 -2.95 15.09 6.11
N PHE A 89 -4.13 15.33 6.67
CA PHE A 89 -5.37 15.53 5.93
C PHE A 89 -5.82 17.00 6.04
N TYR A 90 -6.28 17.53 4.92
CA TYR A 90 -6.70 18.94 4.82
C TYR A 90 -8.03 19.03 4.11
N ASN A 91 -8.79 20.06 4.44
CA ASN A 91 -10.00 20.45 3.72
C ASN A 91 -9.88 21.94 3.34
N PRO A 92 -9.12 22.26 2.28
CA PRO A 92 -8.78 23.64 1.94
C PRO A 92 -9.99 24.46 1.44
N LEU A 93 -10.95 23.79 0.82
CA LEU A 93 -12.18 24.40 0.30
C LEU A 93 -13.36 23.43 0.49
N PRO A 94 -14.61 23.92 0.50
CA PRO A 94 -15.77 23.05 0.46
C PRO A 94 -15.68 22.05 -0.71
N ASN A 95 -15.94 20.77 -0.44
CA ASN A 95 -15.87 19.67 -1.40
C ASN A 95 -14.47 19.31 -1.92
N LEU A 96 -13.41 19.98 -1.46
CA LEU A 96 -12.04 19.70 -1.83
C LEU A 96 -11.30 19.11 -0.62
N TYR A 97 -10.83 17.89 -0.77
CA TYR A 97 -10.07 17.15 0.23
C TYR A 97 -8.65 16.96 -0.28
N ALA A 98 -7.68 17.18 0.57
CA ALA A 98 -6.28 16.99 0.25
C ALA A 98 -5.62 16.14 1.34
N LYS A 99 -4.62 15.36 0.94
CA LYS A 99 -3.81 14.55 1.83
C LYS A 99 -2.36 14.63 1.37
N THR A 100 -1.46 14.81 2.31
CA THR A 100 -0.03 14.63 2.09
C THR A 100 0.47 13.46 2.92
N SER A 101 1.40 12.69 2.38
CA SER A 101 1.96 11.54 3.08
C SER A 101 3.45 11.44 2.83
N ALA A 102 4.18 10.96 3.84
CA ALA A 102 5.61 10.71 3.75
C ALA A 102 5.99 9.49 4.59
N GLY A 103 7.02 8.76 4.16
CA GLY A 103 7.57 7.61 4.88
C GLY A 103 7.72 6.37 4.00
N TYR A 104 7.69 5.20 4.63
CA TYR A 104 7.71 3.91 3.96
C TYR A 104 6.27 3.54 3.57
N LEU A 105 5.94 3.74 2.31
CA LEU A 105 4.59 3.65 1.80
C LEU A 105 4.15 2.20 1.59
N GLU A 106 5.09 1.40 1.13
CA GLU A 106 4.91 -0.04 0.90
C GLU A 106 6.22 -0.81 1.13
N SER A 107 6.20 -2.11 0.87
CA SER A 107 7.36 -3.00 1.06
C SER A 107 8.57 -2.59 0.22
N MET A 108 8.36 -2.10 -1.00
CA MET A 108 9.42 -1.83 -1.97
C MET A 108 9.73 -0.34 -2.12
N PHE A 109 8.81 0.55 -1.75
CA PHE A 109 8.95 1.99 -1.94
C PHE A 109 8.66 2.79 -0.67
N GLY A 110 9.48 3.82 -0.48
CA GLY A 110 9.22 4.91 0.45
C GLY A 110 9.37 6.24 -0.25
N GLY A 111 8.79 7.29 0.28
CA GLY A 111 8.83 8.60 -0.35
C GLY A 111 7.84 9.59 0.24
N ILE A 112 7.51 10.57 -0.58
CA ILE A 112 6.56 11.63 -0.24
C ILE A 112 5.58 11.82 -1.39
N GLY A 113 4.33 12.12 -1.07
CA GLY A 113 3.32 12.41 -2.08
C GLY A 113 2.15 13.20 -1.55
N GLY A 114 1.32 13.62 -2.48
CA GLY A 114 0.09 14.35 -2.21
C GLY A 114 -1.05 13.86 -3.08
N GLU A 115 -2.21 13.88 -2.50
CA GLU A 115 -3.46 13.48 -3.12
C GLU A 115 -4.49 14.61 -2.95
N MET A 116 -5.29 14.86 -3.97
CA MET A 116 -6.41 15.79 -3.92
C MET A 116 -7.65 15.12 -4.48
N LEU A 117 -8.79 15.33 -3.82
CA LEU A 117 -10.08 14.80 -4.24
C LEU A 117 -11.11 15.94 -4.22
N TYR A 118 -11.68 16.20 -5.36
CA TYR A 118 -12.85 17.09 -5.49
C TYR A 118 -14.12 16.24 -5.59
N LYS A 119 -15.02 16.38 -4.62
CA LYS A 119 -16.30 15.67 -4.57
C LYS A 119 -17.42 16.66 -4.29
N PRO A 120 -18.14 17.15 -5.33
CA PRO A 120 -19.27 18.06 -5.16
C PRO A 120 -20.41 17.44 -4.36
N PHE A 121 -21.06 18.23 -3.52
CA PHE A 121 -22.26 17.78 -2.80
C PHE A 121 -23.37 17.38 -3.79
N TYR A 122 -24.12 16.35 -3.43
CA TYR A 122 -25.26 15.82 -4.20
C TYR A 122 -24.92 15.41 -5.65
N LYS A 123 -23.65 15.21 -5.97
CA LYS A 123 -23.23 14.67 -7.29
C LYS A 123 -22.67 13.27 -7.13
N ASN A 124 -22.96 12.45 -8.14
CA ASN A 124 -22.53 11.05 -8.18
C ASN A 124 -21.13 10.89 -8.76
N TRP A 125 -20.34 11.95 -8.85
CA TRP A 125 -18.99 11.89 -9.38
C TRP A 125 -17.97 12.57 -8.47
N SER A 126 -16.74 12.15 -8.60
CA SER A 126 -15.59 12.82 -7.99
C SER A 126 -14.39 12.76 -8.92
N LEU A 127 -13.53 13.75 -8.81
CA LEU A 127 -12.27 13.85 -9.54
C LEU A 127 -11.13 13.85 -8.55
N GLY A 128 -10.19 12.93 -8.74
CA GLY A 128 -8.98 12.83 -7.92
C GLY A 128 -7.73 13.06 -8.76
N ALA A 129 -6.70 13.56 -8.11
CA ALA A 129 -5.35 13.64 -8.66
C ALA A 129 -4.34 13.33 -7.56
N GLU A 130 -3.29 12.62 -7.91
CA GLU A 130 -2.20 12.30 -6.98
C GLU A 130 -0.84 12.37 -7.67
N ILE A 131 0.17 12.72 -6.90
CA ILE A 131 1.56 12.73 -7.31
C ILE A 131 2.45 12.21 -6.19
N TRP A 132 3.39 11.34 -6.55
CA TRP A 132 4.28 10.67 -5.63
C TRP A 132 5.72 10.73 -6.15
N ARG A 133 6.63 11.13 -5.30
CA ARG A 133 8.06 10.95 -5.52
C ARG A 133 8.54 9.85 -4.58
N VAL A 134 8.92 8.73 -5.17
CA VAL A 134 9.26 7.51 -4.43
C VAL A 134 10.68 7.05 -4.75
N LYS A 135 11.29 6.43 -3.76
CA LYS A 135 12.60 5.83 -3.83
C LYS A 135 12.52 4.37 -3.42
N GLN A 136 13.27 3.51 -4.12
CA GLN A 136 13.34 2.09 -3.82
C GLN A 136 13.96 1.86 -2.45
N ARG A 137 13.36 0.99 -1.65
CA ARG A 137 13.87 0.55 -0.35
C ARG A 137 14.91 -0.55 -0.53
N GLU A 138 15.78 -0.72 0.44
CA GLU A 138 16.65 -1.88 0.54
C GLU A 138 15.84 -3.18 0.65
N TYR A 139 16.41 -4.28 0.16
CA TYR A 139 15.77 -5.60 0.15
C TYR A 139 15.44 -6.12 1.54
N ASN A 140 16.21 -5.73 2.56
CA ASN A 140 15.96 -6.09 3.96
C ASN A 140 14.69 -5.45 4.56
N MET A 141 14.04 -4.52 3.83
CA MET A 141 12.83 -3.80 4.22
C MET A 141 12.94 -3.11 5.59
N ARG A 142 14.13 -2.60 5.93
CA ARG A 142 14.37 -1.80 7.14
C ARG A 142 14.31 -0.30 6.80
N LEU A 143 15.29 0.48 7.25
CA LEU A 143 15.28 1.94 7.10
C LEU A 143 16.10 2.46 5.90
N GLY A 144 16.74 1.59 5.14
CA GLY A 144 17.60 1.97 4.01
C GLY A 144 16.86 2.17 2.70
N PHE A 145 17.51 2.90 1.78
CA PHE A 145 17.05 3.15 0.41
C PHE A 145 18.17 2.82 -0.57
N GLN A 146 17.78 2.34 -1.75
CA GLN A 146 18.64 2.15 -2.91
C GLN A 146 18.67 3.41 -3.78
N ASP A 147 19.38 3.39 -4.91
CA ASP A 147 19.56 4.58 -5.77
C ASP A 147 18.38 4.87 -6.68
N TYR A 148 17.56 3.85 -7.00
CA TYR A 148 16.44 4.03 -7.91
C TYR A 148 15.35 4.90 -7.28
N GLN A 149 14.98 5.95 -8.02
CA GLN A 149 13.89 6.85 -7.66
C GLN A 149 13.04 7.20 -8.87
N THR A 150 11.76 7.44 -8.64
CA THR A 150 10.84 7.83 -9.71
C THR A 150 9.76 8.76 -9.19
N THR A 151 9.17 9.49 -10.12
CA THR A 151 7.95 10.29 -9.84
C THR A 151 6.81 9.68 -10.62
N THR A 152 5.71 9.43 -9.95
CA THR A 152 4.49 8.90 -10.56
C THR A 152 3.30 9.75 -10.17
N GLY A 153 2.31 9.82 -11.04
CA GLY A 153 1.08 10.56 -10.77
C GLY A 153 -0.09 9.94 -11.50
N PHE A 154 -1.28 10.11 -10.94
CA PHE A 154 -2.52 9.58 -11.48
C PHE A 154 -3.62 10.63 -11.39
N ILE A 155 -4.51 10.59 -12.38
CA ILE A 155 -5.78 11.31 -12.36
C ILE A 155 -6.86 10.25 -12.41
N ASN A 156 -7.83 10.33 -11.50
CA ASN A 156 -8.92 9.37 -11.41
C ASN A 156 -10.27 10.10 -11.43
N PHE A 157 -11.16 9.58 -12.21
CA PHE A 157 -12.56 10.01 -12.24
C PHE A 157 -13.42 8.85 -11.73
N ASN A 158 -14.20 9.13 -10.69
CA ASN A 158 -15.10 8.14 -10.12
C ASN A 158 -16.54 8.59 -10.36
N TYR A 159 -17.37 7.69 -10.83
CA TYR A 159 -18.80 7.90 -11.00
C TYR A 159 -19.57 6.82 -10.26
N LEU A 160 -20.41 7.23 -9.31
CA LEU A 160 -21.29 6.32 -8.61
C LEU A 160 -22.52 6.06 -9.49
N CYS A 161 -22.51 4.94 -10.17
CA CYS A 161 -23.68 4.45 -10.88
C CYS A 161 -24.58 3.74 -9.87
N LEU A 162 -25.77 4.27 -9.64
CA LEU A 162 -26.78 3.66 -8.74
C LEU A 162 -27.49 2.46 -9.40
N LEU A 163 -26.81 1.72 -10.24
CA LEU A 163 -27.32 0.45 -10.73
C LEU A 163 -27.23 -0.60 -9.60
N TYR A 164 -28.33 -0.74 -8.89
CA TYR A 164 -28.65 -1.88 -8.01
C TYR A 164 -27.70 -2.16 -6.85
N THR A 165 -27.75 -1.29 -5.85
CA THR A 165 -27.48 -1.71 -4.48
C THR A 165 -28.71 -1.56 -3.57
N SER A 166 -29.87 -1.19 -4.11
CA SER A 166 -31.12 -1.39 -3.38
C SER A 166 -31.46 -2.87 -3.51
N ASP A 167 -31.46 -3.54 -2.38
CA ASP A 167 -32.12 -4.82 -2.23
C ASP A 167 -33.55 -4.65 -2.78
N ALA A 168 -33.96 -5.50 -3.68
CA ALA A 168 -35.30 -5.47 -4.28
C ALA A 168 -36.43 -5.52 -3.23
N ALA A 169 -36.10 -5.78 -1.98
CA ALA A 169 -36.99 -5.73 -0.84
C ALA A 169 -37.28 -4.31 -0.32
N ASP A 170 -36.41 -3.30 -0.60
CA ASP A 170 -36.63 -1.91 -0.17
C ASP A 170 -37.45 -1.08 -1.18
N ASP A 171 -37.62 -1.56 -2.40
CA ASP A 171 -38.42 -0.86 -3.45
C ASP A 171 -39.95 -0.95 -3.22
N VAL A 172 -40.40 -1.67 -2.22
CA VAL A 172 -41.85 -1.83 -1.92
C VAL A 172 -42.38 -0.72 -0.99
N ARG A 173 -41.57 0.26 -0.62
CA ARG A 173 -41.98 1.34 0.29
C ARG A 173 -42.26 2.70 -0.37
N CYS A 174 -42.35 2.76 -1.66
CA CYS A 174 -42.83 3.93 -2.37
C CYS A 174 -44.20 3.67 -2.98
N VAL A 175 -45.22 3.64 -2.14
CA VAL A 175 -46.64 3.88 -2.52
C VAL A 175 -47.22 4.83 -1.50
#